data_f7107d97b57f261ea1dcb6179cc2ab02
#
_entry.id   f7107d97b57f261ea1dcb6179cc2ab02
#
_cell.length_a   1.000
_cell.length_b   1.000
_cell.length_c   1.000
_cell.angle_alpha   90.00
_cell.angle_beta   90.00
_cell.angle_gamma   90.00
#
_symmetry.space_group_name_H-M   'P 1'
#
loop_
_entity.id
_entity.type
_entity.pdbx_description
1 polymer ?
#
loop_
_entity_poly.entity_id
_entity_poly.type
_entity_poly.pdbx_seq_one_letter_code
_entity_poly.pdbx_strand_id
1 'polypeptide(L)'
;MKSRFDTWMMLLAIAAAGTAQAQTRAAGNPLDSLPQINAPKKGPTVTVQVAPQAPQLQELLSRHVTPTTFQVEGVKSVPFDEISRRFTPLVGKDITIGELIETANGVTKLYQDRGYALSFAFIPAQTFENGVVRVTVVEGYVADVKVTGKPGAMESKIRAIAAHITADRPLRRATFERYVNTFGLLPGLTVKANVPPPQTTDGATTLELAVDRKAFNISTGIDFNHPGVQGLITATENGLTSFGEQLSISALVPPGRDKQTYVAFSGAVPVGSSGLVTRLDASTYRGKPTDNPGLPSTVERTVKNEKLGLSASYPLLLNNQRSLLGTVSGYASHNEDRYQNKITGNSIDTRSQVRVLQMQLDYTSVSAKQVQKLSVNVAKGFNILGASKSQDITIGSDTTSVDSPISLTFVRTGATFTQTNEWPFKIGTSVSLTGQYSPDSLPTSEQVSFGSTRYALGYQPGETSGDSGWGMSLEVNRGFTPGWTYMKSITPYIAYDMARVYLHTGTPSPSRLSSVAIGVRFTDSRYYSLDLNIAKPVGDAPVESASRSPRVNAAFSYQLN
;
A
#
# COMPACT_ATOMS: atom_id res chain seq x y z
N MET A 1 -44.41 2.15 -17.30
CA MET A 1 -44.86 1.38 -16.12
C MET A 1 -45.22 -0.07 -16.45
N LYS A 2 -45.78 -0.39 -17.61
CA LYS A 2 -46.08 -1.79 -18.03
C LYS A 2 -44.80 -2.64 -18.29
N SER A 3 -43.73 -2.11 -18.85
CA SER A 3 -42.55 -2.90 -19.21
C SER A 3 -41.76 -3.46 -18.00
N ARG A 4 -41.83 -2.81 -16.84
CA ARG A 4 -41.16 -3.28 -15.61
C ARG A 4 -41.85 -4.46 -14.95
N PHE A 5 -43.17 -4.55 -15.11
CA PHE A 5 -43.97 -5.65 -14.56
C PHE A 5 -43.75 -6.96 -15.33
N ASP A 6 -43.56 -6.84 -16.65
CA ASP A 6 -43.36 -8.01 -17.52
C ASP A 6 -41.95 -8.62 -17.34
N THR A 7 -40.91 -7.79 -17.03
CA THR A 7 -39.55 -8.26 -16.74
C THR A 7 -39.49 -9.07 -15.44
N TRP A 8 -40.28 -8.70 -14.43
CA TRP A 8 -40.39 -9.46 -13.18
C TRP A 8 -41.15 -10.78 -13.34
N MET A 9 -42.16 -10.83 -14.19
CA MET A 9 -42.87 -12.06 -14.50
C MET A 9 -42.04 -13.04 -15.34
N MET A 10 -41.13 -12.56 -16.22
CA MET A 10 -40.21 -13.42 -16.96
C MET A 10 -39.10 -14.01 -16.10
N LEU A 11 -38.55 -13.26 -15.11
CA LEU A 11 -37.64 -13.79 -14.10
C LEU A 11 -38.31 -14.90 -13.27
N LEU A 12 -39.60 -14.77 -12.95
CA LEU A 12 -40.42 -15.81 -12.32
C LEU A 12 -40.62 -17.04 -13.22
N ALA A 13 -40.67 -16.88 -14.55
CA ALA A 13 -40.83 -18.00 -15.48
C ALA A 13 -39.57 -18.89 -15.60
N ILE A 14 -38.38 -18.37 -15.34
CA ILE A 14 -37.13 -19.16 -15.25
C ILE A 14 -37.09 -19.91 -13.90
N ALA A 15 -37.71 -19.36 -12.86
CA ALA A 15 -37.78 -19.90 -11.50
C ALA A 15 -39.03 -20.77 -11.24
N ALA A 16 -40.05 -20.75 -12.10
CA ALA A 16 -41.36 -21.38 -11.89
C ALA A 16 -41.42 -22.91 -11.98
N ALA A 17 -40.28 -23.60 -11.84
CA ALA A 17 -40.26 -25.05 -11.55
C ALA A 17 -40.06 -25.37 -10.05
N GLY A 18 -40.13 -24.37 -9.18
CA GLY A 18 -40.05 -24.55 -7.72
C GLY A 18 -40.42 -23.25 -7.01
N THR A 19 -41.44 -23.32 -6.16
CA THR A 19 -41.88 -22.22 -5.29
C THR A 19 -40.80 -21.89 -4.25
N ALA A 20 -39.82 -21.10 -4.63
CA ALA A 20 -38.92 -20.41 -3.71
C ALA A 20 -38.85 -18.95 -4.13
N GLN A 21 -39.16 -18.04 -3.22
CA GLN A 21 -38.93 -16.61 -3.41
C GLN A 21 -37.43 -16.41 -3.77
N ALA A 22 -37.17 -16.24 -5.07
CA ALA A 22 -35.83 -15.86 -5.52
C ALA A 22 -35.53 -14.45 -5.01
N GLN A 23 -34.93 -14.36 -3.84
CA GLN A 23 -34.31 -13.12 -3.38
C GLN A 23 -33.23 -12.76 -4.39
N THR A 24 -33.29 -11.57 -4.98
CA THR A 24 -32.28 -11.07 -5.91
C THR A 24 -30.97 -10.91 -5.17
N ARG A 25 -30.06 -11.88 -5.32
CA ARG A 25 -28.73 -11.80 -4.81
C ARG A 25 -27.90 -10.91 -5.73
N ALA A 26 -27.20 -9.93 -5.18
CA ALA A 26 -26.15 -9.26 -5.90
C ALA A 26 -25.01 -10.26 -6.15
N ALA A 27 -24.77 -10.58 -7.42
CA ALA A 27 -23.70 -11.47 -7.81
C ALA A 27 -22.35 -10.75 -7.61
N GLY A 28 -21.58 -11.13 -6.59
CA GLY A 28 -20.27 -10.56 -6.29
C GLY A 28 -19.27 -10.68 -7.45
N ASN A 29 -18.27 -9.80 -7.48
CA ASN A 29 -17.15 -9.88 -8.40
C ASN A 29 -16.27 -11.08 -8.02
N PRO A 30 -16.11 -12.12 -8.86
CA PRO A 30 -15.34 -13.29 -8.51
C PRO A 30 -13.83 -13.03 -8.36
N LEU A 31 -13.31 -11.89 -8.84
CA LEU A 31 -11.93 -11.47 -8.59
C LEU A 31 -11.67 -11.16 -7.11
N ASP A 32 -12.71 -10.87 -6.34
CA ASP A 32 -12.60 -10.61 -4.91
C ASP A 32 -12.33 -11.86 -4.07
N SER A 33 -12.54 -13.05 -4.64
CA SER A 33 -12.26 -14.34 -4.02
C SER A 33 -10.84 -14.88 -4.30
N LEU A 34 -10.03 -14.15 -5.09
CA LEU A 34 -8.67 -14.60 -5.39
C LEU A 34 -7.80 -14.61 -4.13
N PRO A 35 -6.93 -15.64 -3.94
CA PRO A 35 -6.01 -15.73 -2.82
C PRO A 35 -5.08 -14.51 -2.75
N GLN A 36 -4.85 -13.99 -1.55
CA GLN A 36 -3.98 -12.85 -1.33
C GLN A 36 -2.57 -13.31 -0.94
N ILE A 37 -1.55 -12.61 -1.47
CA ILE A 37 -0.15 -12.85 -1.11
C ILE A 37 0.24 -11.83 -0.04
N ASN A 38 0.28 -12.29 1.24
CA ASN A 38 0.61 -11.48 2.41
C ASN A 38 2.00 -11.82 2.98
N ALA A 39 2.94 -12.20 2.11
CA ALA A 39 4.30 -12.51 2.53
C ALA A 39 5.01 -11.26 3.12
N PRO A 40 5.91 -11.43 4.11
CA PRO A 40 6.60 -10.32 4.76
C PRO A 40 7.41 -9.48 3.78
N LYS A 41 7.30 -8.15 3.85
CA LYS A 41 8.07 -7.21 3.04
C LYS A 41 9.11 -6.51 3.91
N LYS A 42 10.38 -6.47 3.46
CA LYS A 42 11.42 -5.64 4.09
C LYS A 42 11.29 -4.21 3.58
N GLY A 43 11.14 -3.27 4.51
CA GLY A 43 11.25 -1.84 4.21
C GLY A 43 12.72 -1.38 4.04
N PRO A 44 12.96 -0.22 3.39
CA PRO A 44 14.30 0.38 3.31
C PRO A 44 14.80 0.75 4.71
N THR A 45 16.08 0.44 4.99
CA THR A 45 16.71 0.76 6.27
C THR A 45 17.65 1.95 6.05
N VAL A 46 17.39 3.06 6.75
CA VAL A 46 18.28 4.22 6.78
C VAL A 46 18.99 4.22 8.13
N THR A 47 20.34 4.16 8.12
CA THR A 47 21.16 4.24 9.34
C THR A 47 21.94 5.53 9.29
N VAL A 48 21.70 6.43 10.25
CA VAL A 48 22.55 7.60 10.49
C VAL A 48 23.39 7.29 11.72
N GLN A 49 24.72 7.18 11.55
CA GLN A 49 25.63 6.99 12.68
C GLN A 49 26.12 8.35 13.17
N VAL A 50 25.91 8.62 14.46
CA VAL A 50 26.56 9.73 15.18
C VAL A 50 27.64 9.11 16.06
N ALA A 51 28.88 9.53 15.86
CA ALA A 51 30.02 9.01 16.62
C ALA A 51 30.04 9.54 18.07
N PRO A 52 30.37 8.72 19.08
CA PRO A 52 30.49 9.17 20.47
C PRO A 52 31.79 9.92 20.72
N GLN A 53 31.76 10.94 21.60
CA GLN A 53 32.89 11.75 22.02
C GLN A 53 33.79 11.01 23.03
N ALA A 54 35.09 11.28 22.98
CA ALA A 54 36.13 10.66 23.81
C ALA A 54 36.33 11.37 25.19
N PRO A 55 36.73 10.63 26.25
CA PRO A 55 36.75 11.11 27.64
C PRO A 55 37.86 12.12 28.04
N GLN A 56 38.85 12.40 27.19
CA GLN A 56 40.01 13.26 27.54
C GLN A 56 39.75 14.77 27.48
N LEU A 57 38.51 15.22 27.31
CA LEU A 57 38.14 16.61 27.04
C LEU A 57 37.85 17.45 28.28
N GLN A 58 37.65 16.85 29.47
CA GLN A 58 37.15 17.60 30.65
C GLN A 58 38.14 18.67 31.18
N GLU A 59 39.44 18.44 31.11
CA GLU A 59 40.42 19.40 31.62
C GLU A 59 40.59 20.63 30.69
N LEU A 60 40.43 20.44 29.37
CA LEU A 60 40.38 21.52 28.39
C LEU A 60 39.10 22.35 28.49
N LEU A 61 37.98 21.75 28.80
CA LEU A 61 36.68 22.41 28.88
C LEU A 61 36.59 23.40 30.05
N SER A 62 37.34 23.18 31.11
CA SER A 62 37.38 24.05 32.30
C SER A 62 38.30 25.26 32.20
N ARG A 63 39.11 25.35 31.13
CA ARG A 63 39.97 26.53 30.92
C ARG A 63 39.14 27.76 30.59
N HIS A 64 39.57 28.90 31.14
CA HIS A 64 38.90 30.18 30.97
C HIS A 64 39.49 30.99 29.82
N VAL A 65 38.63 31.77 29.18
CA VAL A 65 38.98 32.73 28.13
C VAL A 65 38.05 33.95 28.24
N THR A 66 38.62 35.14 27.99
CA THR A 66 37.81 36.37 27.92
C THR A 66 37.79 36.86 26.48
N PRO A 67 36.71 36.51 25.70
CA PRO A 67 36.60 36.92 24.30
C PRO A 67 36.41 38.43 24.20
N THR A 68 37.18 39.07 23.33
CA THR A 68 37.00 40.48 22.94
C THR A 68 36.30 40.62 21.62
N THR A 69 36.52 39.64 20.71
CA THR A 69 35.92 39.62 19.35
C THR A 69 35.72 38.19 18.89
N PHE A 70 34.60 37.95 18.24
CA PHE A 70 34.31 36.69 17.55
C PHE A 70 34.44 36.85 16.04
N GLN A 71 35.29 36.04 15.43
CA GLN A 71 35.44 35.92 13.97
C GLN A 71 34.69 34.64 13.53
N VAL A 72 33.48 34.81 12.94
CA VAL A 72 32.67 33.70 12.46
C VAL A 72 32.89 33.57 10.95
N GLU A 73 33.35 32.39 10.52
CA GLU A 73 33.66 32.08 9.13
C GLU A 73 32.76 30.95 8.60
N GLY A 74 32.54 30.89 7.27
CA GLY A 74 31.85 29.78 6.59
C GLY A 74 30.33 29.89 6.52
N VAL A 75 29.75 30.97 7.02
CA VAL A 75 28.28 31.22 6.99
C VAL A 75 27.86 31.71 5.61
N LYS A 76 26.89 30.99 4.96
CA LYS A 76 26.32 31.36 3.65
C LYS A 76 24.82 31.29 3.64
N SER A 77 24.23 30.25 4.24
CA SER A 77 22.81 29.89 4.10
C SER A 77 21.89 30.37 5.25
N VAL A 78 22.51 30.84 6.33
CA VAL A 78 21.80 31.43 7.48
C VAL A 78 22.21 32.88 7.61
N PRO A 79 21.31 33.84 7.96
CA PRO A 79 21.69 35.23 8.19
C PRO A 79 22.78 35.33 9.25
N PHE A 80 23.87 36.03 8.93
CA PHE A 80 25.05 36.19 9.80
C PHE A 80 24.68 36.75 11.17
N ASP A 81 23.73 37.71 11.20
CA ASP A 81 23.25 38.35 12.43
C ASP A 81 22.60 37.40 13.43
N GLU A 82 22.01 36.32 12.97
CA GLU A 82 21.41 35.33 13.88
C GLU A 82 22.47 34.46 14.57
N ILE A 83 23.55 34.25 13.89
CA ILE A 83 24.68 33.51 14.44
C ILE A 83 25.50 34.41 15.38
N SER A 84 25.85 35.62 14.93
CA SER A 84 26.63 36.57 15.72
C SER A 84 25.93 36.95 17.04
N ARG A 85 24.61 37.13 17.04
CA ARG A 85 23.82 37.41 18.25
C ARG A 85 23.95 36.32 19.33
N ARG A 86 24.32 35.10 19.00
CA ARG A 86 24.53 34.03 19.99
C ARG A 86 25.86 34.19 20.73
N PHE A 87 26.86 34.78 20.11
CA PHE A 87 28.16 34.99 20.69
C PHE A 87 28.28 36.37 21.37
N THR A 88 27.49 37.36 20.96
CA THR A 88 27.48 38.72 21.54
C THR A 88 27.42 38.75 23.07
N PRO A 89 26.60 37.93 23.75
CA PRO A 89 26.52 37.93 25.23
C PRO A 89 27.79 37.45 25.93
N LEU A 90 28.72 36.82 25.21
CA LEU A 90 29.98 36.29 25.75
C LEU A 90 31.14 37.29 25.65
N VAL A 91 30.99 38.38 24.90
CA VAL A 91 32.02 39.39 24.71
C VAL A 91 32.33 40.08 26.03
N GLY A 92 33.64 40.15 26.41
CA GLY A 92 34.11 40.79 27.64
C GLY A 92 33.84 40.01 28.95
N LYS A 93 33.29 38.81 28.86
CA LYS A 93 33.06 37.96 30.02
C LYS A 93 34.14 36.90 30.15
N ASP A 94 34.48 36.56 31.37
CA ASP A 94 35.34 35.41 31.66
C ASP A 94 34.47 34.15 31.59
N ILE A 95 34.67 33.33 30.54
CA ILE A 95 33.89 32.12 30.23
C ILE A 95 34.78 30.90 30.09
N THR A 96 34.22 29.73 30.30
CA THR A 96 34.95 28.48 30.05
C THR A 96 34.92 28.11 28.55
N ILE A 97 35.91 27.34 28.11
CA ILE A 97 35.90 26.75 26.75
C ILE A 97 34.65 25.86 26.57
N GLY A 98 34.18 25.24 27.65
CA GLY A 98 32.92 24.48 27.64
C GLY A 98 31.71 25.31 27.22
N GLU A 99 31.50 26.51 27.81
CA GLU A 99 30.43 27.45 27.44
C GLU A 99 30.56 27.94 26.00
N LEU A 100 31.81 28.16 25.54
CA LEU A 100 32.06 28.53 24.17
C LEU A 100 31.67 27.42 23.18
N ILE A 101 32.00 26.17 23.47
CA ILE A 101 31.60 25.00 22.66
C ILE A 101 30.08 24.79 22.71
N GLU A 102 29.46 24.98 23.87
CA GLU A 102 27.99 24.89 23.98
C GLU A 102 27.28 25.94 23.10
N THR A 103 27.82 27.16 23.05
CA THR A 103 27.30 28.20 22.17
C THR A 103 27.47 27.82 20.69
N ALA A 104 28.63 27.25 20.30
CA ALA A 104 28.83 26.74 18.95
C ALA A 104 27.87 25.56 18.62
N ASN A 105 27.62 24.67 19.58
CA ASN A 105 26.61 23.63 19.46
C ASN A 105 25.17 24.21 19.29
N GLY A 106 24.92 25.35 19.93
CA GLY A 106 23.68 26.11 19.71
C GLY A 106 23.52 26.61 18.27
N VAL A 107 24.64 26.98 17.59
CA VAL A 107 24.62 27.30 16.15
C VAL A 107 24.39 26.04 15.31
N THR A 108 25.03 24.93 15.65
CA THR A 108 24.79 23.63 15.00
C THR A 108 23.31 23.27 15.05
N LYS A 109 22.70 23.41 16.23
CA LYS A 109 21.26 23.17 16.40
C LYS A 109 20.41 24.10 15.53
N LEU A 110 20.79 25.39 15.40
CA LEU A 110 20.08 26.34 14.51
C LEU A 110 20.07 25.86 13.06
N TYR A 111 21.21 25.35 12.56
CA TYR A 111 21.28 24.76 11.22
C TYR A 111 20.43 23.52 11.08
N GLN A 112 20.46 22.62 12.07
CA GLN A 112 19.64 21.40 12.09
C GLN A 112 18.15 21.70 12.13
N ASP A 113 17.72 22.67 12.96
CA ASP A 113 16.33 23.10 13.07
C ASP A 113 15.82 23.74 11.76
N ARG A 114 16.72 24.33 10.98
CA ARG A 114 16.46 24.84 9.61
C ARG A 114 16.55 23.78 8.52
N GLY A 115 16.85 22.53 8.90
CA GLY A 115 16.90 21.38 8.01
C GLY A 115 18.24 21.11 7.35
N TYR A 116 19.33 21.77 7.74
CA TYR A 116 20.68 21.51 7.23
C TYR A 116 21.38 20.44 8.06
N ALA A 117 21.08 19.16 7.79
CA ALA A 117 21.48 18.04 8.65
C ALA A 117 23.00 17.79 8.74
N LEU A 118 23.78 18.21 7.74
CA LEU A 118 25.23 18.01 7.68
C LEU A 118 26.02 19.26 8.11
N SER A 119 25.33 20.36 8.46
CA SER A 119 25.97 21.62 8.81
C SER A 119 26.18 21.71 10.32
N PHE A 120 27.35 22.18 10.71
CA PHE A 120 27.74 22.32 12.12
C PHE A 120 28.68 23.48 12.32
N ALA A 121 28.78 23.94 13.56
CA ALA A 121 29.76 24.93 13.98
C ALA A 121 30.72 24.33 15.01
N PHE A 122 31.96 24.71 14.96
CA PHE A 122 32.95 24.29 15.93
C PHE A 122 33.99 25.38 16.20
N ILE A 123 34.70 25.24 17.30
CA ILE A 123 35.83 26.09 17.66
C ILE A 123 37.10 25.33 17.23
N PRO A 124 37.86 25.80 16.23
CA PRO A 124 39.10 25.17 15.84
C PRO A 124 40.14 25.30 16.94
N ALA A 125 41.13 24.40 16.93
CA ALA A 125 42.31 24.55 17.82
C ALA A 125 43.01 25.87 17.52
N GLN A 126 43.07 26.74 18.53
CA GLN A 126 43.61 28.10 18.39
C GLN A 126 44.24 28.60 19.70
N THR A 127 45.13 29.58 19.58
CA THR A 127 45.54 30.41 20.69
C THR A 127 44.57 31.58 20.80
N PHE A 128 44.10 31.88 22.00
CA PHE A 128 43.14 32.99 22.24
C PHE A 128 43.89 34.32 22.42
N GLU A 129 44.80 34.65 21.49
CA GLU A 129 45.58 35.86 21.54
C GLU A 129 44.72 37.11 21.39
N ASN A 130 44.92 38.08 22.26
CA ASN A 130 44.14 39.32 22.32
C ASN A 130 42.60 39.13 22.48
N GLY A 131 42.18 37.96 22.99
CA GLY A 131 40.79 37.63 23.17
C GLY A 131 39.99 37.40 21.85
N VAL A 132 40.67 37.20 20.74
CA VAL A 132 40.00 36.87 19.45
C VAL A 132 39.65 35.38 19.42
N VAL A 133 38.39 35.08 19.21
CA VAL A 133 37.88 33.72 19.09
C VAL A 133 37.35 33.48 17.67
N ARG A 134 37.97 32.51 17.00
CA ARG A 134 37.49 32.04 15.69
C ARG A 134 36.44 30.95 15.88
N VAL A 135 35.34 31.09 15.17
CA VAL A 135 34.24 30.10 15.08
C VAL A 135 34.10 29.69 13.62
N THR A 136 34.27 28.43 13.34
CA THR A 136 34.11 27.91 11.97
C THR A 136 32.77 27.23 11.83
N VAL A 137 31.97 27.68 10.86
CA VAL A 137 30.74 27.06 10.43
C VAL A 137 31.02 26.25 9.17
N VAL A 138 30.68 24.99 9.18
CA VAL A 138 30.77 24.10 8.03
C VAL A 138 29.38 23.84 7.50
N GLU A 139 29.09 24.31 6.28
CA GLU A 139 27.87 24.03 5.57
C GLU A 139 28.06 22.78 4.72
N GLY A 140 27.63 21.63 5.27
CA GLY A 140 27.93 20.32 4.70
C GLY A 140 27.09 19.99 3.44
N TYR A 141 27.74 19.37 2.46
CA TYR A 141 27.13 18.89 1.23
C TYR A 141 27.76 17.58 0.75
N VAL A 142 27.03 16.83 -0.08
CA VAL A 142 27.55 15.62 -0.72
C VAL A 142 28.30 16.01 -1.98
N ALA A 143 29.61 15.73 -2.02
CA ALA A 143 30.48 16.00 -3.16
C ALA A 143 30.58 14.81 -4.12
N ASP A 144 30.54 13.59 -3.61
CA ASP A 144 30.69 12.35 -4.37
C ASP A 144 29.72 11.26 -3.91
N VAL A 145 29.47 10.28 -4.79
CA VAL A 145 28.58 9.14 -4.57
C VAL A 145 29.31 7.83 -4.84
N LYS A 146 29.51 7.04 -3.78
CA LYS A 146 30.09 5.71 -3.84
C LYS A 146 28.99 4.65 -3.79
N VAL A 147 28.81 3.93 -4.91
CA VAL A 147 27.88 2.79 -5.00
C VAL A 147 28.65 1.50 -4.80
N THR A 148 28.18 0.66 -3.88
CA THR A 148 28.78 -0.64 -3.55
C THR A 148 27.72 -1.74 -3.57
N GLY A 149 28.15 -3.02 -3.60
CA GLY A 149 27.24 -4.16 -3.62
C GLY A 149 26.88 -4.61 -5.03
N LYS A 150 25.59 -4.87 -5.29
CA LYS A 150 25.11 -5.47 -6.55
C LYS A 150 24.05 -4.59 -7.24
N PRO A 151 24.38 -3.40 -7.74
CA PRO A 151 23.41 -2.52 -8.42
C PRO A 151 22.92 -3.09 -9.77
N GLY A 152 23.74 -3.92 -10.44
CA GLY A 152 23.41 -4.47 -11.76
C GLY A 152 23.20 -3.38 -12.81
N ALA A 153 22.28 -3.58 -13.74
CA ALA A 153 21.96 -2.62 -14.80
C ALA A 153 21.32 -1.30 -14.27
N MET A 154 20.87 -1.27 -13.01
CA MET A 154 20.22 -0.11 -12.42
C MET A 154 21.19 0.95 -11.85
N GLU A 155 22.51 0.74 -11.93
CA GLU A 155 23.49 1.68 -11.38
C GLU A 155 23.34 3.10 -11.93
N SER A 156 23.11 3.23 -13.24
CA SER A 156 22.91 4.54 -13.89
C SER A 156 21.70 5.28 -13.30
N LYS A 157 20.61 4.58 -13.03
CA LYS A 157 19.39 5.14 -12.42
C LYS A 157 19.62 5.51 -10.96
N ILE A 158 20.33 4.69 -10.21
CA ILE A 158 20.72 5.00 -8.82
C ILE A 158 21.56 6.30 -8.79
N ARG A 159 22.55 6.43 -9.67
CA ARG A 159 23.37 7.65 -9.78
C ARG A 159 22.55 8.88 -10.20
N ALA A 160 21.58 8.71 -11.10
CA ALA A 160 20.68 9.79 -11.52
C ALA A 160 19.79 10.29 -10.37
N ILE A 161 19.31 9.40 -9.50
CA ILE A 161 18.59 9.79 -8.29
C ILE A 161 19.52 10.48 -7.28
N ALA A 162 20.73 9.94 -7.06
CA ALA A 162 21.72 10.50 -6.16
C ALA A 162 22.20 11.90 -6.60
N ALA A 163 22.17 12.20 -7.90
CA ALA A 163 22.53 13.52 -8.43
C ALA A 163 21.68 14.65 -7.86
N HIS A 164 20.43 14.40 -7.48
CA HIS A 164 19.60 15.40 -6.78
C HIS A 164 20.13 15.72 -5.37
N ILE A 165 20.77 14.74 -4.71
CA ILE A 165 21.39 14.94 -3.38
C ILE A 165 22.68 15.75 -3.52
N THR A 166 23.51 15.45 -4.52
CA THR A 166 24.77 16.19 -4.76
C THR A 166 24.57 17.61 -5.27
N ALA A 167 23.40 17.88 -5.89
CA ALA A 167 23.03 19.22 -6.39
C ALA A 167 22.58 20.17 -5.26
N ASP A 168 22.14 19.66 -4.11
CA ASP A 168 21.62 20.45 -2.99
C ASP A 168 22.77 20.85 -2.04
N ARG A 169 23.21 22.11 -2.11
CA ARG A 169 24.38 22.63 -1.38
C ARG A 169 24.04 23.95 -0.65
N PRO A 170 24.08 23.96 0.68
CA PRO A 170 24.28 22.84 1.62
C PRO A 170 23.08 21.87 1.61
N LEU A 171 23.36 20.60 1.97
CA LEU A 171 22.36 19.54 1.87
C LEU A 171 21.21 19.74 2.87
N ARG A 172 20.00 19.84 2.35
CA ARG A 172 18.78 19.87 3.17
C ARG A 172 18.31 18.46 3.52
N ARG A 173 17.89 18.30 4.75
CA ARG A 173 17.30 17.05 5.25
C ARG A 173 16.11 16.59 4.40
N ALA A 174 15.26 17.51 3.98
CA ALA A 174 14.10 17.20 3.14
C ALA A 174 14.51 16.61 1.78
N THR A 175 15.55 17.15 1.13
CA THR A 175 16.10 16.63 -0.11
C THR A 175 16.70 15.24 0.09
N PHE A 176 17.52 15.09 1.14
CA PHE A 176 18.13 13.81 1.47
C PHE A 176 17.10 12.72 1.73
N GLU A 177 16.12 12.96 2.63
CA GLU A 177 15.07 12.00 2.95
C GLU A 177 14.23 11.65 1.71
N ARG A 178 13.85 12.64 0.89
CA ARG A 178 13.09 12.42 -0.33
C ARG A 178 13.79 11.43 -1.27
N TYR A 179 15.05 11.70 -1.61
CA TYR A 179 15.75 10.91 -2.62
C TYR A 179 16.28 9.58 -2.09
N VAL A 180 16.62 9.49 -0.81
CA VAL A 180 16.91 8.18 -0.17
C VAL A 180 15.66 7.29 -0.17
N ASN A 181 14.48 7.83 0.13
CA ASN A 181 13.25 7.05 0.05
C ASN A 181 12.83 6.77 -1.40
N THR A 182 13.25 7.59 -2.38
CA THR A 182 13.01 7.32 -3.80
C THR A 182 13.73 6.05 -4.27
N PHE A 183 14.92 5.72 -3.71
CA PHE A 183 15.55 4.42 -3.98
C PHE A 183 14.66 3.24 -3.58
N GLY A 184 13.86 3.38 -2.52
CA GLY A 184 12.91 2.36 -2.08
C GLY A 184 11.73 2.12 -3.05
N LEU A 185 11.52 3.02 -4.02
CA LEU A 185 10.53 2.85 -5.09
C LEU A 185 11.08 2.04 -6.27
N LEU A 186 12.40 1.80 -6.33
CA LEU A 186 13.01 1.00 -7.38
C LEU A 186 12.75 -0.49 -7.12
N PRO A 187 12.21 -1.23 -8.10
CA PRO A 187 11.85 -2.62 -7.93
C PRO A 187 13.04 -3.52 -7.55
N GLY A 188 12.81 -4.41 -6.58
CA GLY A 188 13.79 -5.40 -6.16
C GLY A 188 15.07 -4.86 -5.51
N LEU A 189 15.20 -3.53 -5.32
CA LEU A 189 16.35 -2.93 -4.68
C LEU A 189 16.15 -2.72 -3.17
N THR A 190 17.21 -3.02 -2.43
CA THR A 190 17.39 -2.57 -1.05
C THR A 190 18.63 -1.71 -1.01
N VAL A 191 18.48 -0.43 -0.70
CA VAL A 191 19.57 0.54 -0.64
C VAL A 191 19.75 0.99 0.80
N LYS A 192 20.97 0.85 1.32
CA LYS A 192 21.38 1.43 2.61
C LYS A 192 22.22 2.65 2.29
N ALA A 193 21.73 3.82 2.67
CA ALA A 193 22.44 5.09 2.48
C ALA A 193 23.14 5.49 3.78
N ASN A 194 24.42 5.83 3.68
CA ASN A 194 25.24 6.35 4.76
C ASN A 194 25.92 7.65 4.31
N VAL A 195 25.81 8.71 5.11
CA VAL A 195 26.47 9.98 4.87
C VAL A 195 27.24 10.34 6.13
N PRO A 196 28.56 10.13 6.16
CA PRO A 196 29.39 10.58 7.29
C PRO A 196 29.41 12.12 7.35
N PRO A 197 29.58 12.71 8.54
CA PRO A 197 29.76 14.15 8.66
C PRO A 197 31.02 14.60 7.89
N PRO A 198 31.04 15.82 7.33
CA PRO A 198 32.23 16.37 6.68
C PRO A 198 33.45 16.34 7.59
N GLN A 199 34.57 15.93 7.03
CA GLN A 199 35.87 15.86 7.75
C GLN A 199 36.74 17.10 7.50
N THR A 200 36.37 17.92 6.52
CA THR A 200 37.09 19.13 6.08
C THR A 200 36.19 20.36 6.19
N THR A 201 36.82 21.51 6.30
CA THR A 201 36.15 22.82 6.50
C THR A 201 35.41 23.30 5.26
N ASP A 202 35.67 22.71 4.09
CA ASP A 202 34.91 22.98 2.85
C ASP A 202 33.50 22.38 2.85
N GLY A 203 33.20 21.46 3.80
CA GLY A 203 31.90 20.83 3.98
C GLY A 203 31.63 19.66 3.06
N ALA A 204 32.61 19.19 2.30
CA ALA A 204 32.44 18.06 1.39
C ALA A 204 32.37 16.72 2.14
N THR A 205 31.44 15.86 1.73
CA THR A 205 31.36 14.47 2.19
C THR A 205 30.95 13.55 1.05
N THR A 206 31.03 12.22 1.28
CA THR A 206 30.66 11.20 0.31
C THR A 206 29.37 10.49 0.75
N LEU A 207 28.42 10.35 -0.16
CA LEU A 207 27.24 9.49 0.01
C LEU A 207 27.62 8.05 -0.35
N GLU A 208 27.57 7.16 0.63
CA GLU A 208 27.81 5.73 0.44
C GLU A 208 26.46 5.01 0.28
N LEU A 209 26.27 4.32 -0.84
CA LEU A 209 25.10 3.53 -1.16
C LEU A 209 25.48 2.05 -1.25
N ALA A 210 25.10 1.27 -0.23
CA ALA A 210 25.23 -0.18 -0.27
C ALA A 210 23.96 -0.77 -0.85
N VAL A 211 24.07 -1.39 -2.03
CA VAL A 211 22.96 -1.86 -2.84
C VAL A 211 22.90 -3.38 -2.85
N ASP A 212 21.76 -3.94 -2.49
CA ASP A 212 21.42 -5.34 -2.68
C ASP A 212 20.22 -5.46 -3.62
N ARG A 213 20.27 -6.39 -4.56
CA ARG A 213 19.24 -6.57 -5.58
C ARG A 213 18.67 -7.97 -5.57
N LYS A 214 17.35 -8.06 -5.54
CA LYS A 214 16.59 -9.27 -5.76
C LYS A 214 16.02 -9.23 -7.19
N ALA A 215 16.74 -9.83 -8.14
CA ALA A 215 16.36 -9.79 -9.55
C ALA A 215 15.07 -10.57 -9.85
N PHE A 216 14.86 -11.68 -9.17
CA PHE A 216 13.68 -12.53 -9.35
C PHE A 216 13.02 -12.83 -8.02
N ASN A 217 11.70 -12.97 -8.05
CA ASN A 217 10.91 -13.40 -6.92
C ASN A 217 9.76 -14.29 -7.39
N ILE A 218 9.52 -15.39 -6.68
CA ILE A 218 8.31 -16.19 -6.81
C ILE A 218 7.58 -16.12 -5.49
N SER A 219 6.31 -15.79 -5.53
CA SER A 219 5.45 -15.74 -4.34
C SER A 219 4.14 -16.47 -4.60
N THR A 220 3.56 -17.01 -3.56
CA THR A 220 2.27 -17.69 -3.62
C THR A 220 1.39 -17.29 -2.45
N GLY A 221 0.09 -17.21 -2.69
CA GLY A 221 -0.95 -17.17 -1.68
C GLY A 221 -1.85 -18.36 -1.86
N ILE A 222 -2.12 -19.10 -0.80
CA ILE A 222 -3.00 -20.28 -0.80
C ILE A 222 -4.16 -20.00 0.13
N ASP A 223 -5.37 -20.12 -0.40
CA ASP A 223 -6.61 -20.05 0.34
C ASP A 223 -7.24 -21.44 0.44
N PHE A 224 -7.47 -21.87 1.68
CA PHE A 224 -8.14 -23.13 2.00
C PHE A 224 -9.64 -22.93 2.27
N ASN A 225 -10.13 -21.70 2.22
CA ASN A 225 -11.50 -21.31 2.61
C ASN A 225 -12.49 -21.36 1.46
N HIS A 226 -12.01 -21.42 0.24
CA HIS A 226 -12.85 -21.56 -0.95
C HIS A 226 -13.28 -23.03 -1.11
N PRO A 227 -14.36 -23.33 -1.82
CA PRO A 227 -14.72 -24.73 -2.06
C PRO A 227 -13.62 -25.48 -2.83
N GLY A 228 -12.64 -25.93 -2.12
CA GLY A 228 -11.40 -26.50 -2.60
C GLY A 228 -10.20 -25.56 -2.40
N VAL A 229 -9.00 -26.13 -2.31
CA VAL A 229 -7.75 -25.38 -2.17
C VAL A 229 -7.47 -24.60 -3.44
N GLN A 230 -7.19 -23.30 -3.30
CA GLN A 230 -6.87 -22.41 -4.41
C GLN A 230 -5.55 -21.71 -4.14
N GLY A 231 -4.64 -21.67 -5.12
CA GLY A 231 -3.35 -21.00 -5.00
C GLY A 231 -3.19 -19.96 -6.11
N LEU A 232 -2.71 -18.77 -5.75
CA LEU A 232 -2.23 -17.76 -6.69
C LEU A 232 -0.69 -17.80 -6.67
N ILE A 233 -0.07 -18.03 -7.82
CA ILE A 233 1.38 -17.97 -7.98
C ILE A 233 1.73 -16.73 -8.78
N THR A 234 2.70 -15.97 -8.32
CA THR A 234 3.24 -14.80 -9.01
C THR A 234 4.75 -14.93 -9.16
N ALA A 235 5.21 -14.85 -10.40
CA ALA A 235 6.63 -14.71 -10.74
C ALA A 235 6.89 -13.23 -11.06
N THR A 236 7.93 -12.67 -10.48
CA THR A 236 8.30 -11.27 -10.65
C THR A 236 9.78 -11.16 -11.02
N GLU A 237 10.06 -10.40 -12.04
CA GLU A 237 11.38 -9.93 -12.44
C GLU A 237 11.55 -8.46 -12.02
N ASN A 238 12.76 -8.06 -11.60
CA ASN A 238 13.05 -6.71 -11.14
C ASN A 238 14.38 -6.20 -11.73
N GLY A 239 14.31 -5.19 -12.57
CA GLY A 239 15.43 -4.38 -13.03
C GLY A 239 16.53 -5.13 -13.72
N LEU A 240 16.20 -6.01 -14.67
CA LEU A 240 17.21 -6.66 -15.52
C LEU A 240 17.84 -5.67 -16.47
N THR A 241 17.12 -4.63 -16.87
CA THR A 241 17.63 -3.57 -17.74
C THR A 241 17.91 -2.27 -16.98
N SER A 242 18.51 -1.30 -17.64
CA SER A 242 18.76 0.04 -17.11
C SER A 242 17.49 0.87 -16.88
N PHE A 243 16.34 0.43 -17.42
CA PHE A 243 15.05 1.08 -17.15
C PHE A 243 14.57 0.84 -15.72
N GLY A 244 15.09 -0.20 -15.02
CA GLY A 244 14.69 -0.55 -13.67
C GLY A 244 13.24 -1.02 -13.60
N GLU A 245 12.80 -1.71 -14.63
CA GLU A 245 11.46 -2.27 -14.78
C GLU A 245 11.14 -3.34 -13.75
N GLN A 246 9.85 -3.57 -13.54
CA GLN A 246 9.32 -4.74 -12.85
C GLN A 246 8.30 -5.41 -13.77
N LEU A 247 8.50 -6.68 -14.05
CA LEU A 247 7.53 -7.49 -14.79
C LEU A 247 7.02 -8.60 -13.89
N SER A 248 5.71 -8.79 -13.86
CA SER A 248 5.08 -9.83 -13.06
C SER A 248 4.05 -10.57 -13.87
N ILE A 249 4.01 -11.88 -13.70
CA ILE A 249 2.94 -12.74 -14.19
C ILE A 249 2.34 -13.51 -13.03
N SER A 250 1.02 -13.53 -12.96
CA SER A 250 0.28 -14.23 -11.91
C SER A 250 -0.69 -15.22 -12.55
N ALA A 251 -0.83 -16.40 -11.94
CA ALA A 251 -1.78 -17.41 -12.38
C ALA A 251 -2.40 -18.13 -11.19
N LEU A 252 -3.67 -18.51 -11.33
CA LEU A 252 -4.38 -19.36 -10.37
C LEU A 252 -3.99 -20.82 -10.60
N VAL A 253 -3.60 -21.55 -9.54
CA VAL A 253 -3.15 -22.95 -9.61
C VAL A 253 -3.54 -23.70 -8.31
N PRO A 254 -4.17 -24.87 -8.38
CA PRO A 254 -4.87 -25.42 -9.53
C PRO A 254 -6.10 -24.60 -9.90
N PRO A 255 -6.66 -24.74 -11.10
CA PRO A 255 -7.97 -24.19 -11.38
C PRO A 255 -8.94 -24.84 -10.39
N GLY A 256 -9.56 -24.04 -9.55
CA GLY A 256 -10.36 -24.51 -8.43
C GLY A 256 -11.53 -25.39 -8.85
N ARG A 257 -12.31 -25.87 -7.86
CA ARG A 257 -13.53 -26.67 -8.04
C ARG A 257 -14.49 -26.06 -9.06
N ASP A 258 -14.55 -24.75 -9.15
CA ASP A 258 -15.41 -23.98 -10.06
C ASP A 258 -14.80 -23.78 -11.45
N LYS A 259 -13.78 -24.54 -11.81
CA LYS A 259 -13.05 -24.41 -13.10
C LYS A 259 -12.58 -22.98 -13.35
N GLN A 260 -12.17 -22.29 -12.30
CA GLN A 260 -11.70 -20.92 -12.38
C GLN A 260 -10.31 -20.88 -13.03
N THR A 261 -10.14 -19.96 -13.94
CA THR A 261 -8.83 -19.62 -14.52
C THR A 261 -8.60 -18.11 -14.33
N TYR A 262 -7.40 -17.76 -13.92
CA TYR A 262 -6.98 -16.38 -13.81
C TYR A 262 -5.53 -16.26 -14.25
N VAL A 263 -5.28 -15.30 -15.13
CA VAL A 263 -3.93 -14.91 -15.52
C VAL A 263 -3.87 -13.39 -15.50
N ALA A 264 -2.80 -12.86 -14.95
CA ALA A 264 -2.54 -11.42 -14.96
C ALA A 264 -1.08 -11.14 -15.30
N PHE A 265 -0.87 -10.06 -16.02
CA PHE A 265 0.42 -9.47 -16.31
C PHE A 265 0.45 -8.04 -15.73
N SER A 266 1.58 -7.66 -15.15
CA SER A 266 1.85 -6.29 -14.72
C SER A 266 3.28 -5.91 -15.11
N GLY A 267 3.41 -4.77 -15.78
CA GLY A 267 4.70 -4.17 -16.12
C GLY A 267 4.79 -2.76 -15.54
N ALA A 268 5.79 -2.47 -14.72
CA ALA A 268 6.02 -1.16 -14.14
C ALA A 268 7.41 -0.64 -14.50
N VAL A 269 7.51 0.63 -14.87
CA VAL A 269 8.78 1.28 -15.22
C VAL A 269 8.90 2.60 -14.48
N PRO A 270 9.96 2.79 -13.66
CA PRO A 270 10.30 4.08 -13.10
C PRO A 270 10.78 5.03 -14.20
N VAL A 271 10.15 6.19 -14.32
CA VAL A 271 10.46 7.21 -15.35
C VAL A 271 11.26 8.35 -14.72
N GLY A 272 12.42 8.67 -15.30
CA GLY A 272 13.31 9.70 -14.76
C GLY A 272 13.90 9.31 -13.39
N SER A 273 14.17 10.32 -12.56
CA SER A 273 14.84 10.19 -11.25
C SER A 273 14.06 10.80 -10.08
N SER A 274 12.84 11.32 -10.34
CA SER A 274 12.03 12.02 -9.33
C SER A 274 11.01 11.12 -8.61
N GLY A 275 10.93 9.81 -8.99
CA GLY A 275 10.03 8.83 -8.40
C GLY A 275 8.71 8.62 -9.18
N LEU A 276 8.58 9.14 -10.41
CA LEU A 276 7.45 8.80 -11.28
C LEU A 276 7.56 7.33 -11.71
N VAL A 277 6.46 6.58 -11.57
CA VAL A 277 6.35 5.18 -12.03
C VAL A 277 5.13 5.06 -12.93
N THR A 278 5.34 4.53 -14.13
CA THR A 278 4.25 4.13 -15.03
C THR A 278 4.03 2.63 -14.94
N ARG A 279 2.78 2.18 -15.06
CA ARG A 279 2.42 0.76 -14.96
C ARG A 279 1.36 0.41 -16.00
N LEU A 280 1.54 -0.74 -16.63
CA LEU A 280 0.57 -1.41 -17.49
C LEU A 280 0.13 -2.71 -16.80
N ASP A 281 -1.18 -2.90 -16.66
CA ASP A 281 -1.78 -4.10 -16.08
C ASP A 281 -2.76 -4.71 -17.07
N ALA A 282 -2.69 -6.03 -17.26
CA ALA A 282 -3.64 -6.80 -18.05
C ALA A 282 -4.04 -8.05 -17.28
N SER A 283 -5.32 -8.39 -17.28
CA SER A 283 -5.79 -9.61 -16.63
C SER A 283 -6.98 -10.22 -17.35
N THR A 284 -7.10 -11.53 -17.25
CA THR A 284 -8.28 -12.29 -17.67
C THR A 284 -8.68 -13.28 -16.59
N TYR A 285 -9.98 -13.36 -16.35
CA TYR A 285 -10.61 -14.31 -15.45
C TYR A 285 -11.75 -15.01 -16.17
N ARG A 286 -11.90 -16.31 -15.96
CA ARG A 286 -13.05 -17.11 -16.36
C ARG A 286 -13.34 -18.13 -15.28
N GLY A 287 -14.62 -18.28 -14.90
CA GLY A 287 -15.03 -19.25 -13.88
C GLY A 287 -16.49 -19.62 -14.01
N LYS A 288 -16.84 -20.74 -13.37
CA LYS A 288 -18.21 -21.22 -13.23
C LYS A 288 -18.50 -21.36 -11.73
N PRO A 289 -18.77 -20.24 -11.02
CA PRO A 289 -19.01 -20.28 -9.58
C PRO A 289 -20.18 -21.23 -9.26
N THR A 290 -19.90 -22.28 -8.46
CA THR A 290 -20.90 -23.28 -8.03
C THR A 290 -21.48 -22.98 -6.66
N ASP A 291 -20.93 -21.98 -5.94
CA ASP A 291 -21.20 -21.67 -4.55
C ASP A 291 -22.41 -20.77 -4.36
N ASN A 292 -23.37 -20.83 -5.26
CA ASN A 292 -24.57 -20.04 -5.11
C ASN A 292 -25.75 -20.93 -4.67
N PRO A 293 -25.91 -21.22 -3.37
CA PRO A 293 -26.99 -22.08 -2.87
C PRO A 293 -28.38 -21.50 -3.10
N GLY A 294 -28.51 -20.22 -3.49
CA GLY A 294 -29.75 -19.60 -3.92
C GLY A 294 -30.13 -19.88 -5.39
N LEU A 295 -29.23 -20.51 -6.18
CA LEU A 295 -29.51 -20.91 -7.54
C LEU A 295 -29.94 -22.39 -7.58
N PRO A 296 -31.01 -22.73 -8.35
CA PRO A 296 -31.32 -24.12 -8.62
C PRO A 296 -30.10 -24.87 -9.22
N SER A 297 -29.91 -26.12 -8.87
CA SER A 297 -28.80 -26.97 -9.39
C SER A 297 -28.85 -27.12 -10.92
N THR A 298 -29.98 -26.82 -11.53
CA THR A 298 -30.18 -26.78 -12.97
C THR A 298 -29.64 -25.53 -13.63
N VAL A 299 -29.31 -24.46 -12.87
CA VAL A 299 -28.79 -23.21 -13.40
C VAL A 299 -27.26 -23.15 -13.20
N GLU A 300 -26.55 -22.96 -14.29
CA GLU A 300 -25.08 -22.72 -14.30
C GLU A 300 -24.82 -21.23 -14.49
N ARG A 301 -23.94 -20.68 -13.66
CA ARG A 301 -23.39 -19.33 -13.84
C ARG A 301 -22.01 -19.42 -14.49
N THR A 302 -21.76 -18.65 -15.52
CA THR A 302 -20.43 -18.48 -16.13
C THR A 302 -20.06 -17.00 -16.08
N VAL A 303 -18.86 -16.69 -15.59
CA VAL A 303 -18.35 -15.33 -15.49
C VAL A 303 -17.07 -15.20 -16.29
N LYS A 304 -16.94 -14.12 -17.05
CA LYS A 304 -15.73 -13.72 -17.75
C LYS A 304 -15.44 -12.27 -17.40
N ASN A 305 -14.17 -11.99 -17.08
CA ASN A 305 -13.70 -10.63 -16.82
C ASN A 305 -12.34 -10.43 -17.51
N GLU A 306 -12.22 -9.38 -18.29
CA GLU A 306 -10.98 -8.97 -18.94
C GLU A 306 -10.73 -7.51 -18.61
N LYS A 307 -9.51 -7.17 -18.21
CA LYS A 307 -9.13 -5.81 -17.84
C LYS A 307 -7.77 -5.43 -18.42
N LEU A 308 -7.68 -4.23 -18.98
CA LEU A 308 -6.45 -3.60 -19.40
C LEU A 308 -6.39 -2.19 -18.80
N GLY A 309 -5.30 -1.85 -18.12
CA GLY A 309 -5.14 -0.58 -17.45
C GLY A 309 -3.75 0.00 -17.61
N LEU A 310 -3.68 1.32 -17.67
CA LEU A 310 -2.45 2.11 -17.64
C LEU A 310 -2.54 3.09 -16.48
N SER A 311 -1.47 3.20 -15.69
CA SER A 311 -1.41 4.14 -14.57
C SER A 311 -0.07 4.87 -14.49
N ALA A 312 -0.09 6.04 -13.85
CA ALA A 312 1.09 6.80 -13.51
C ALA A 312 0.98 7.24 -12.05
N SER A 313 2.01 6.94 -11.27
CA SER A 313 2.08 7.25 -9.83
C SER A 313 3.26 8.14 -9.54
N TYR A 314 3.05 9.17 -8.72
CA TYR A 314 4.10 10.12 -8.34
C TYR A 314 4.06 10.42 -6.84
N PRO A 315 5.21 10.37 -6.13
CA PRO A 315 5.28 10.72 -4.71
C PRO A 315 5.25 12.25 -4.52
N LEU A 316 4.09 12.77 -4.12
CA LEU A 316 3.89 14.19 -3.80
C LEU A 316 4.65 14.59 -2.53
N LEU A 317 4.62 13.72 -1.53
CA LEU A 317 5.40 13.81 -0.30
C LEU A 317 6.11 12.47 -0.06
N LEU A 318 7.40 12.52 0.26
CA LEU A 318 8.17 11.32 0.55
C LEU A 318 9.30 11.64 1.52
N ASN A 319 9.17 11.20 2.77
CA ASN A 319 10.19 11.30 3.79
C ASN A 319 10.17 10.05 4.69
N ASN A 320 11.01 10.00 5.73
CA ASN A 320 11.16 8.84 6.60
C ASN A 320 9.89 8.50 7.42
N GLN A 321 9.01 9.46 7.64
CA GLN A 321 7.82 9.28 8.48
C GLN A 321 6.52 9.30 7.69
N ARG A 322 6.49 9.99 6.53
CA ARG A 322 5.26 10.25 5.79
C ARG A 322 5.48 10.08 4.30
N SER A 323 4.50 9.50 3.65
CA SER A 323 4.43 9.48 2.18
C SER A 323 3.02 9.85 1.72
N LEU A 324 2.94 10.59 0.64
CA LEU A 324 1.70 10.88 -0.10
C LEU A 324 1.97 10.54 -1.56
N LEU A 325 1.32 9.51 -2.07
CA LEU A 325 1.41 9.06 -3.45
C LEU A 325 0.13 9.45 -4.20
N GLY A 326 0.28 10.16 -5.31
CA GLY A 326 -0.79 10.43 -6.24
C GLY A 326 -0.72 9.46 -7.41
N THR A 327 -1.84 8.85 -7.79
CA THR A 327 -1.95 7.93 -8.92
C THR A 327 -3.11 8.35 -9.82
N VAL A 328 -2.85 8.42 -11.11
CA VAL A 328 -3.87 8.56 -12.16
C VAL A 328 -3.85 7.30 -12.99
N SER A 329 -5.02 6.69 -13.21
CA SER A 329 -5.15 5.47 -14.00
C SER A 329 -6.33 5.54 -14.94
N GLY A 330 -6.13 5.04 -16.17
CA GLY A 330 -7.18 4.78 -17.14
C GLY A 330 -7.27 3.27 -17.39
N TYR A 331 -8.48 2.70 -17.42
CA TYR A 331 -8.65 1.30 -17.74
C TYR A 331 -9.91 1.00 -18.55
N ALA A 332 -9.82 -0.08 -19.30
CA ALA A 332 -10.93 -0.72 -20.00
C ALA A 332 -11.21 -2.07 -19.31
N SER A 333 -12.47 -2.36 -19.04
CA SER A 333 -12.89 -3.66 -18.52
C SER A 333 -14.04 -4.20 -19.35
N HIS A 334 -13.99 -5.51 -19.64
CA HIS A 334 -15.04 -6.27 -20.28
C HIS A 334 -15.52 -7.35 -19.31
N ASN A 335 -16.82 -7.33 -19.00
CA ASN A 335 -17.43 -8.27 -18.06
C ASN A 335 -18.60 -8.96 -18.76
N GLU A 336 -18.69 -10.27 -18.60
CA GLU A 336 -19.77 -11.11 -19.07
C GLU A 336 -20.20 -12.01 -17.91
N ASP A 337 -21.51 -12.00 -17.58
CA ASP A 337 -22.11 -12.83 -16.54
C ASP A 337 -23.33 -13.52 -17.13
N ARG A 338 -23.26 -14.84 -17.30
CA ARG A 338 -24.25 -15.66 -17.93
C ARG A 338 -24.83 -16.66 -16.94
N TYR A 339 -26.14 -16.64 -16.81
CA TYR A 339 -26.92 -17.65 -16.11
C TYR A 339 -27.66 -18.51 -17.12
N GLN A 340 -27.41 -19.80 -17.14
CA GLN A 340 -28.04 -20.73 -18.10
C GLN A 340 -28.68 -21.90 -17.38
N ASN A 341 -29.97 -22.16 -17.68
CA ASN A 341 -30.64 -23.38 -17.27
C ASN A 341 -30.18 -24.55 -18.18
N LYS A 342 -29.57 -25.57 -17.60
CA LYS A 342 -29.00 -26.72 -18.31
C LYS A 342 -30.04 -27.62 -18.94
N ILE A 343 -31.30 -27.59 -18.43
CA ILE A 343 -32.38 -28.44 -18.90
C ILE A 343 -33.11 -27.79 -20.07
N THR A 344 -33.47 -26.51 -19.91
CA THR A 344 -34.27 -25.80 -20.93
C THR A 344 -33.41 -25.03 -21.94
N GLY A 345 -32.15 -24.80 -21.65
CA GLY A 345 -31.28 -23.96 -22.47
C GLY A 345 -31.51 -22.46 -22.29
N ASN A 346 -32.53 -22.05 -21.55
CA ASN A 346 -32.84 -20.63 -21.32
C ASN A 346 -31.66 -19.94 -20.60
N SER A 347 -31.37 -18.69 -20.97
CA SER A 347 -30.26 -17.94 -20.38
C SER A 347 -30.59 -16.46 -20.15
N ILE A 348 -29.83 -15.87 -19.22
CA ILE A 348 -29.71 -14.43 -19.03
C ILE A 348 -28.25 -14.11 -19.17
N ASP A 349 -27.90 -13.28 -20.15
CA ASP A 349 -26.57 -12.85 -20.48
C ASP A 349 -26.46 -11.34 -20.19
N THR A 350 -25.65 -10.96 -19.23
CA THR A 350 -25.36 -9.56 -18.93
C THR A 350 -23.93 -9.25 -19.33
N ARG A 351 -23.75 -8.25 -20.20
CA ARG A 351 -22.43 -7.80 -20.67
C ARG A 351 -22.25 -6.33 -20.38
N SER A 352 -21.04 -5.97 -19.97
CA SER A 352 -20.65 -4.57 -19.80
C SER A 352 -19.21 -4.34 -20.24
N GLN A 353 -19.02 -3.30 -21.02
CA GLN A 353 -17.71 -2.79 -21.43
C GLN A 353 -17.58 -1.38 -20.90
N VAL A 354 -16.70 -1.16 -19.93
CA VAL A 354 -16.52 0.14 -19.29
C VAL A 354 -15.16 0.75 -19.63
N ARG A 355 -15.13 2.08 -19.66
CA ARG A 355 -13.92 2.89 -19.82
C ARG A 355 -13.89 3.85 -18.65
N VAL A 356 -12.86 3.75 -17.83
CA VAL A 356 -12.81 4.43 -16.54
C VAL A 356 -11.51 5.22 -16.40
N LEU A 357 -11.63 6.45 -15.93
CA LEU A 357 -10.53 7.25 -15.40
C LEU A 357 -10.66 7.29 -13.89
N GLN A 358 -9.58 6.98 -13.19
CA GLN A 358 -9.52 7.00 -11.72
C GLN A 358 -8.34 7.84 -11.24
N MET A 359 -8.58 8.63 -10.21
CA MET A 359 -7.55 9.33 -9.44
C MET A 359 -7.55 8.77 -8.03
N GLN A 360 -6.35 8.57 -7.48
CA GLN A 360 -6.15 8.03 -6.13
C GLN A 360 -5.06 8.78 -5.39
N LEU A 361 -5.26 8.98 -4.10
CA LEU A 361 -4.27 9.51 -3.17
C LEU A 361 -4.07 8.50 -2.04
N ASP A 362 -2.83 8.09 -1.84
CA ASP A 362 -2.43 7.18 -0.77
C ASP A 362 -1.50 7.90 0.20
N TYR A 363 -1.97 8.11 1.41
CA TYR A 363 -1.20 8.69 2.50
C TYR A 363 -0.79 7.61 3.49
N THR A 364 0.48 7.61 3.86
CA THR A 364 1.01 6.74 4.93
C THR A 364 1.79 7.59 5.93
N SER A 365 1.53 7.38 7.21
CA SER A 365 2.29 7.96 8.32
C SER A 365 2.80 6.85 9.22
N VAL A 366 4.09 6.89 9.53
CA VAL A 366 4.77 5.89 10.36
C VAL A 366 5.46 6.58 11.51
N SER A 367 5.17 6.14 12.72
CA SER A 367 5.88 6.52 13.94
C SER A 367 6.37 5.26 14.67
N ALA A 368 7.11 5.42 15.74
CA ALA A 368 7.67 4.29 16.50
C ALA A 368 6.61 3.28 16.99
N LYS A 369 5.37 3.74 17.25
CA LYS A 369 4.31 2.92 17.84
C LYS A 369 3.00 2.92 17.04
N GLN A 370 2.95 3.60 15.91
CA GLN A 370 1.74 3.76 15.14
C GLN A 370 2.03 3.82 13.65
N VAL A 371 1.21 3.11 12.88
CA VAL A 371 1.16 3.23 11.42
C VAL A 371 -0.26 3.60 11.02
N GLN A 372 -0.40 4.65 10.24
CA GLN A 372 -1.65 5.09 9.65
C GLN A 372 -1.55 5.04 8.13
N LYS A 373 -2.61 4.55 7.49
CA LYS A 373 -2.75 4.55 6.02
C LYS A 373 -4.14 5.07 5.68
N LEU A 374 -4.19 6.00 4.73
CA LEU A 374 -5.43 6.53 4.17
C LEU A 374 -5.32 6.46 2.64
N SER A 375 -6.25 5.80 2.02
CA SER A 375 -6.41 5.78 0.56
C SER A 375 -7.76 6.42 0.22
N VAL A 376 -7.76 7.36 -0.71
CA VAL A 376 -8.98 8.00 -1.24
C VAL A 376 -8.93 7.93 -2.75
N ASN A 377 -10.02 7.53 -3.38
CA ASN A 377 -10.12 7.46 -4.83
C ASN A 377 -11.44 8.01 -5.36
N VAL A 378 -11.39 8.52 -6.59
CA VAL A 378 -12.54 8.93 -7.38
C VAL A 378 -12.40 8.31 -8.76
N ALA A 379 -13.44 7.66 -9.24
CA ALA A 379 -13.49 7.04 -10.56
C ALA A 379 -14.70 7.55 -11.34
N LYS A 380 -14.48 7.80 -12.64
CA LYS A 380 -15.51 8.22 -13.59
C LYS A 380 -15.54 7.27 -14.77
N GLY A 381 -16.70 6.73 -15.05
CA GLY A 381 -16.98 6.00 -16.29
C GLY A 381 -17.24 6.94 -17.46
N PHE A 382 -16.90 6.52 -18.67
CA PHE A 382 -17.10 7.27 -19.91
C PHE A 382 -17.73 6.37 -20.97
N ASN A 383 -18.70 6.91 -21.68
CA ASN A 383 -19.35 6.24 -22.82
C ASN A 383 -18.60 6.57 -24.12
N ILE A 384 -17.34 6.11 -24.21
CA ILE A 384 -16.41 6.33 -25.34
C ILE A 384 -15.68 5.01 -25.69
N LEU A 385 -14.99 4.99 -26.81
CA LEU A 385 -14.09 3.89 -27.22
C LEU A 385 -14.73 2.51 -27.15
N GLY A 386 -16.00 2.40 -27.61
CA GLY A 386 -16.74 1.14 -27.62
C GLY A 386 -17.27 0.70 -26.26
N ALA A 387 -17.45 1.63 -25.30
CA ALA A 387 -18.20 1.32 -24.08
C ALA A 387 -19.61 0.88 -24.43
N SER A 388 -20.08 -0.20 -23.79
CA SER A 388 -21.41 -0.77 -24.09
C SER A 388 -21.95 -1.54 -22.89
N LYS A 389 -23.27 -1.71 -22.87
CA LYS A 389 -23.99 -2.56 -21.95
C LYS A 389 -25.08 -3.31 -22.69
N SER A 390 -25.31 -4.57 -22.36
CA SER A 390 -26.47 -5.33 -22.84
C SER A 390 -26.93 -6.30 -21.77
N GLN A 391 -28.21 -6.61 -21.83
CA GLN A 391 -28.80 -7.70 -21.06
C GLN A 391 -29.74 -8.44 -22.01
N ASP A 392 -29.39 -9.69 -22.33
CA ASP A 392 -30.13 -10.52 -23.27
C ASP A 392 -30.78 -11.67 -22.50
N ILE A 393 -32.08 -11.91 -22.76
CA ILE A 393 -32.84 -13.02 -22.19
C ILE A 393 -33.22 -13.95 -23.34
N THR A 394 -32.81 -15.21 -23.24
CA THR A 394 -33.11 -16.24 -24.22
C THR A 394 -34.07 -17.26 -23.62
N ILE A 395 -35.19 -17.48 -24.28
CA ILE A 395 -36.21 -18.48 -23.93
C ILE A 395 -36.47 -19.34 -25.15
N GLY A 396 -36.10 -20.62 -25.10
CA GLY A 396 -36.13 -21.51 -26.26
C GLY A 396 -35.20 -21.01 -27.37
N SER A 397 -35.75 -20.66 -28.52
CA SER A 397 -35.02 -20.08 -29.67
C SER A 397 -35.04 -18.55 -29.69
N ASP A 398 -35.87 -17.92 -28.87
CA ASP A 398 -36.11 -16.49 -28.96
C ASP A 398 -35.24 -15.73 -27.96
N THR A 399 -34.52 -14.72 -28.47
CA THR A 399 -33.67 -13.83 -27.65
C THR A 399 -34.26 -12.43 -27.68
N THR A 400 -34.47 -11.87 -26.50
CA THR A 400 -34.96 -10.51 -26.31
C THR A 400 -33.91 -9.71 -25.55
N SER A 401 -33.50 -8.59 -26.12
CA SER A 401 -32.61 -7.62 -25.42
C SER A 401 -33.47 -6.70 -24.56
N VAL A 402 -33.09 -6.57 -23.29
CA VAL A 402 -33.75 -5.68 -22.33
C VAL A 402 -32.77 -4.58 -21.91
N ASP A 403 -33.33 -3.43 -21.50
CA ASP A 403 -32.44 -2.33 -21.05
C ASP A 403 -31.76 -2.72 -19.74
N SER A 404 -30.44 -2.58 -19.72
CA SER A 404 -29.61 -2.84 -18.54
C SER A 404 -29.63 -1.62 -17.62
N PRO A 405 -29.91 -1.79 -16.32
CA PRO A 405 -30.01 -0.68 -15.36
C PRO A 405 -28.67 -0.01 -15.03
N ILE A 406 -27.53 -0.61 -15.42
CA ILE A 406 -26.21 -0.09 -15.08
C ILE A 406 -25.90 1.21 -15.83
N SER A 407 -25.12 2.10 -15.20
CA SER A 407 -24.62 3.33 -15.80
C SER A 407 -23.22 3.11 -16.37
N LEU A 408 -23.00 3.51 -17.63
CA LEU A 408 -21.63 3.55 -18.22
C LEU A 408 -20.89 4.84 -17.85
N THR A 409 -21.62 5.86 -17.46
CA THR A 409 -21.09 7.19 -17.09
C THR A 409 -21.10 7.43 -15.59
N PHE A 410 -20.99 6.38 -14.82
CA PHE A 410 -21.03 6.40 -13.36
C PHE A 410 -19.94 7.29 -12.75
N VAL A 411 -20.22 7.75 -11.53
CA VAL A 411 -19.20 8.32 -10.62
C VAL A 411 -19.14 7.44 -9.38
N ARG A 412 -17.94 7.10 -8.96
CA ARG A 412 -17.68 6.30 -7.78
C ARG A 412 -16.59 6.95 -6.94
N THR A 413 -16.81 7.08 -5.65
CA THR A 413 -15.83 7.55 -4.68
C THR A 413 -15.57 6.46 -3.66
N GLY A 414 -14.32 6.31 -3.24
CA GLY A 414 -13.94 5.33 -2.23
C GLY A 414 -12.92 5.88 -1.27
N ALA A 415 -12.96 5.42 -0.02
CA ALA A 415 -11.95 5.71 0.97
C ALA A 415 -11.67 4.47 1.83
N THR A 416 -10.40 4.27 2.18
CA THR A 416 -9.99 3.23 3.13
C THR A 416 -9.00 3.84 4.13
N PHE A 417 -9.27 3.66 5.40
CA PHE A 417 -8.40 4.07 6.49
C PHE A 417 -7.99 2.85 7.31
N THR A 418 -6.71 2.73 7.62
CA THR A 418 -6.19 1.69 8.52
C THR A 418 -5.23 2.33 9.51
N GLN A 419 -5.40 2.01 10.78
CA GLN A 419 -4.49 2.41 11.84
C GLN A 419 -4.11 1.20 12.68
N THR A 420 -2.81 1.01 12.85
CA THR A 420 -2.24 0.00 13.77
C THR A 420 -1.45 0.71 14.85
N ASN A 421 -1.64 0.28 16.09
CA ASN A 421 -0.89 0.82 17.23
C ASN A 421 -0.21 -0.33 17.97
N GLU A 422 0.99 -0.05 18.50
CA GLU A 422 1.71 -0.93 19.41
C GLU A 422 1.69 -0.34 20.81
N TRP A 423 1.17 -1.10 21.77
CA TRP A 423 1.04 -0.77 23.18
C TRP A 423 2.10 -1.51 24.00
N PRO A 424 2.30 -1.16 25.27
CA PRO A 424 3.14 -1.94 26.18
C PRO A 424 2.76 -3.42 26.17
N PHE A 425 3.71 -4.29 26.56
CA PHE A 425 3.56 -5.75 26.58
C PHE A 425 3.32 -6.41 25.21
N LYS A 426 3.73 -5.73 24.11
CA LYS A 426 3.54 -6.18 22.73
C LYS A 426 2.07 -6.42 22.35
N ILE A 427 1.16 -5.66 22.95
CA ILE A 427 -0.25 -5.63 22.55
C ILE A 427 -0.36 -4.74 21.32
N GLY A 428 -0.97 -5.25 20.27
CA GLY A 428 -1.30 -4.52 19.06
C GLY A 428 -2.80 -4.26 18.97
N THR A 429 -3.17 -3.11 18.42
CA THR A 429 -4.56 -2.84 18.02
C THR A 429 -4.58 -2.40 16.57
N SER A 430 -5.57 -2.87 15.81
CA SER A 430 -5.78 -2.48 14.42
C SER A 430 -7.23 -2.06 14.22
N VAL A 431 -7.41 -0.94 13.54
CA VAL A 431 -8.71 -0.45 13.07
C VAL A 431 -8.61 -0.28 11.57
N SER A 432 -9.54 -0.87 10.83
CA SER A 432 -9.66 -0.67 9.39
C SER A 432 -11.08 -0.26 9.06
N LEU A 433 -11.21 0.80 8.27
CA LEU A 433 -12.49 1.34 7.80
C LEU A 433 -12.41 1.45 6.28
N THR A 434 -13.47 1.06 5.59
CA THR A 434 -13.59 1.29 4.15
C THR A 434 -14.99 1.76 3.80
N GLY A 435 -15.10 2.55 2.76
CA GLY A 435 -16.38 2.99 2.23
C GLY A 435 -16.30 3.25 0.74
N GLN A 436 -17.38 2.94 0.04
CA GLN A 436 -17.63 3.32 -1.35
C GLN A 436 -19.01 3.95 -1.45
N TYR A 437 -19.09 5.00 -2.25
CA TYR A 437 -20.34 5.65 -2.60
C TYR A 437 -20.42 5.87 -4.10
N SER A 438 -21.57 5.55 -4.68
CA SER A 438 -21.96 5.89 -6.04
C SER A 438 -23.43 6.31 -6.08
N PRO A 439 -23.78 7.41 -6.75
CA PRO A 439 -25.17 7.76 -7.03
C PRO A 439 -25.76 6.93 -8.18
N ASP A 440 -24.94 6.15 -8.88
CA ASP A 440 -25.28 5.39 -10.07
C ASP A 440 -25.38 3.89 -9.78
N SER A 441 -26.16 3.16 -10.56
CA SER A 441 -26.11 1.69 -10.60
C SER A 441 -24.84 1.26 -11.31
N LEU A 442 -23.96 0.58 -10.61
CA LEU A 442 -22.63 0.21 -11.09
C LEU A 442 -22.63 -1.15 -11.82
N PRO A 443 -21.78 -1.31 -12.84
CA PRO A 443 -21.39 -2.65 -13.32
C PRO A 443 -20.81 -3.47 -12.17
N THR A 444 -20.99 -4.79 -12.19
CA THR A 444 -20.54 -5.71 -11.13
C THR A 444 -19.03 -5.57 -10.83
N SER A 445 -18.21 -5.27 -11.85
CA SER A 445 -16.78 -5.04 -11.68
C SER A 445 -16.42 -3.78 -10.89
N GLU A 446 -17.37 -2.86 -10.74
CA GLU A 446 -17.18 -1.57 -10.08
C GLU A 446 -17.88 -1.50 -8.71
N GLN A 447 -18.67 -2.52 -8.37
CA GLN A 447 -19.34 -2.62 -7.08
C GLN A 447 -18.34 -2.92 -5.95
N VAL A 448 -18.62 -2.42 -4.76
CA VAL A 448 -17.91 -2.84 -3.54
C VAL A 448 -18.46 -4.19 -3.08
N SER A 449 -17.57 -5.09 -2.66
CA SER A 449 -17.96 -6.38 -2.10
C SER A 449 -17.32 -6.62 -0.73
N PHE A 450 -18.02 -7.40 0.10
CA PHE A 450 -17.61 -7.77 1.43
C PHE A 450 -17.80 -9.27 1.67
N GLY A 451 -17.00 -9.81 2.61
CA GLY A 451 -16.96 -11.20 3.02
C GLY A 451 -15.54 -11.71 3.20
N SER A 452 -15.33 -12.66 4.09
CA SER A 452 -14.02 -13.21 4.47
C SER A 452 -13.03 -12.13 4.89
N THR A 453 -11.85 -12.10 4.35
CA THR A 453 -10.79 -11.12 4.65
C THR A 453 -11.16 -9.67 4.34
N ARG A 454 -12.30 -9.45 3.66
CA ARG A 454 -12.86 -8.13 3.39
C ARG A 454 -14.02 -7.83 4.35
N TYR A 455 -13.70 -7.58 5.62
CA TYR A 455 -14.62 -7.11 6.65
C TYR A 455 -15.81 -8.05 6.95
N ALA A 456 -15.60 -9.34 6.99
CA ALA A 456 -16.56 -10.31 7.51
C ALA A 456 -15.98 -11.73 7.49
N LEU A 457 -15.05 -12.06 8.36
CA LEU A 457 -14.33 -13.34 8.41
C LEU A 457 -15.24 -14.58 8.55
N GLY A 458 -16.44 -14.41 9.11
CA GLY A 458 -17.43 -15.49 9.25
C GLY A 458 -18.18 -15.84 7.96
N TYR A 459 -17.95 -15.11 6.86
CA TYR A 459 -18.67 -15.26 5.59
C TYR A 459 -17.71 -15.67 4.46
N GLN A 460 -18.26 -16.08 3.33
CA GLN A 460 -17.47 -16.37 2.13
C GLN A 460 -16.87 -15.10 1.51
N PRO A 461 -15.77 -15.21 0.75
CA PRO A 461 -15.31 -14.12 -0.11
C PRO A 461 -16.42 -13.67 -1.08
N GLY A 462 -16.65 -12.35 -1.16
CA GLY A 462 -17.71 -11.82 -2.04
C GLY A 462 -19.13 -12.18 -1.65
N GLU A 463 -19.39 -12.47 -0.38
CA GLU A 463 -20.71 -12.83 0.16
C GLU A 463 -21.81 -11.84 -0.26
N THR A 464 -21.48 -10.55 -0.29
CA THR A 464 -22.38 -9.49 -0.72
C THR A 464 -21.63 -8.40 -1.47
N SER A 465 -22.33 -7.76 -2.42
CA SER A 465 -21.81 -6.62 -3.18
C SER A 465 -22.89 -5.56 -3.40
N GLY A 466 -22.49 -4.32 -3.65
CA GLY A 466 -23.39 -3.21 -3.87
C GLY A 466 -22.75 -2.01 -4.56
N ASP A 467 -23.59 -1.08 -5.02
CA ASP A 467 -23.14 0.17 -5.63
C ASP A 467 -22.44 1.07 -4.61
N SER A 468 -22.97 1.05 -3.39
CA SER A 468 -22.43 1.74 -2.22
C SER A 468 -22.31 0.76 -1.05
N GLY A 469 -21.41 1.05 -0.13
CA GLY A 469 -21.24 0.22 1.06
C GLY A 469 -20.10 0.69 1.93
N TRP A 470 -20.04 0.14 3.15
CA TRP A 470 -18.96 0.39 4.09
C TRP A 470 -18.64 -0.87 4.89
N GLY A 471 -17.39 -0.95 5.35
CA GLY A 471 -16.92 -2.03 6.21
C GLY A 471 -15.99 -1.50 7.29
N MET A 472 -15.99 -2.18 8.44
CA MET A 472 -15.12 -1.91 9.58
C MET A 472 -14.57 -3.22 10.13
N SER A 473 -13.30 -3.20 10.50
CA SER A 473 -12.63 -4.28 11.24
C SER A 473 -11.88 -3.71 12.43
N LEU A 474 -12.07 -4.33 13.58
CA LEU A 474 -11.37 -4.04 14.82
C LEU A 474 -10.63 -5.29 15.25
N GLU A 475 -9.33 -5.17 15.53
CA GLU A 475 -8.51 -6.28 15.97
C GLU A 475 -7.68 -5.89 17.19
N VAL A 476 -7.60 -6.79 18.15
CA VAL A 476 -6.64 -6.77 19.26
C VAL A 476 -5.78 -8.01 19.16
N ASN A 477 -4.48 -7.84 19.18
CA ASN A 477 -3.52 -8.94 19.07
C ASN A 477 -2.39 -8.80 20.09
N ARG A 478 -1.61 -9.88 20.25
CA ARG A 478 -0.40 -9.87 21.07
C ARG A 478 0.72 -10.62 20.38
N GLY A 479 1.85 -9.95 20.16
CA GLY A 479 3.01 -10.54 19.53
C GLY A 479 3.89 -11.31 20.49
N PHE A 480 4.23 -12.56 20.15
CA PHE A 480 5.22 -13.38 20.85
C PHE A 480 6.38 -13.68 19.90
N THR A 481 7.61 -13.58 20.40
CA THR A 481 8.84 -13.87 19.65
C THR A 481 9.56 -15.06 20.30
N PRO A 482 9.25 -16.30 19.91
CA PRO A 482 9.77 -17.49 20.59
C PRO A 482 11.26 -17.74 20.36
N GLY A 483 11.89 -17.02 19.42
CA GLY A 483 13.32 -17.18 19.11
C GLY A 483 13.64 -18.38 18.23
N TRP A 484 12.64 -19.12 17.73
CA TRP A 484 12.83 -20.31 16.90
C TRP A 484 13.33 -19.96 15.50
N THR A 485 14.09 -20.82 14.88
CA THR A 485 14.71 -20.58 13.59
C THR A 485 13.68 -20.34 12.48
N TYR A 486 12.64 -21.14 12.43
CA TYR A 486 11.62 -21.12 11.37
C TYR A 486 10.32 -20.43 11.78
N MET A 487 10.21 -19.94 13.02
CA MET A 487 9.02 -19.24 13.51
C MET A 487 9.46 -18.07 14.40
N LYS A 488 9.50 -16.87 13.83
CA LYS A 488 9.97 -15.65 14.50
C LYS A 488 8.87 -14.95 15.27
N SER A 489 7.63 -15.09 14.83
CA SER A 489 6.49 -14.48 15.48
C SER A 489 5.27 -15.39 15.50
N ILE A 490 4.61 -15.40 16.65
CA ILE A 490 3.29 -15.99 16.89
C ILE A 490 2.40 -14.85 17.39
N THR A 491 1.28 -14.59 16.70
CA THR A 491 0.42 -13.45 17.00
C THR A 491 -1.03 -13.91 17.11
N PRO A 492 -1.49 -14.37 18.28
CA PRO A 492 -2.91 -14.57 18.53
C PRO A 492 -3.66 -13.24 18.46
N TYR A 493 -4.92 -13.29 18.01
CA TYR A 493 -5.77 -12.13 17.89
C TYR A 493 -7.24 -12.45 18.10
N ILE A 494 -7.99 -11.41 18.43
CA ILE A 494 -9.45 -11.39 18.41
C ILE A 494 -9.85 -10.25 17.48
N ALA A 495 -10.82 -10.51 16.60
CA ALA A 495 -11.33 -9.53 15.65
C ALA A 495 -12.85 -9.45 15.68
N TYR A 496 -13.35 -8.26 15.42
CA TYR A 496 -14.76 -7.97 15.17
C TYR A 496 -14.89 -7.20 13.87
N ASP A 497 -15.67 -7.77 12.95
CA ASP A 497 -15.90 -7.19 11.64
C ASP A 497 -17.36 -6.86 11.44
N MET A 498 -17.62 -5.81 10.66
CA MET A 498 -18.97 -5.49 10.17
C MET A 498 -18.88 -4.83 8.80
N ALA A 499 -19.90 -5.11 7.97
CA ALA A 499 -20.05 -4.49 6.66
C ALA A 499 -21.52 -4.34 6.28
N ARG A 500 -21.80 -3.37 5.43
CA ARG A 500 -23.12 -3.14 4.88
C ARG A 500 -23.02 -2.66 3.43
N VAL A 501 -23.93 -3.16 2.59
CA VAL A 501 -24.02 -2.76 1.19
C VAL A 501 -25.41 -2.23 0.85
N TYR A 502 -25.44 -1.44 -0.22
CA TYR A 502 -26.65 -0.81 -0.76
C TYR A 502 -26.63 -0.94 -2.28
N LEU A 503 -27.77 -1.25 -2.87
CA LEU A 503 -28.01 -1.29 -4.32
C LEU A 503 -29.08 -0.28 -4.70
N HIS A 504 -28.94 0.37 -5.86
CA HIS A 504 -30.00 1.20 -6.43
C HIS A 504 -31.14 0.35 -7.02
N THR A 505 -30.83 -0.87 -7.44
CA THR A 505 -31.77 -1.78 -8.08
C THR A 505 -32.10 -2.97 -7.18
N GLY A 506 -32.78 -2.72 -6.05
CA GLY A 506 -33.18 -3.77 -5.13
C GLY A 506 -32.45 -3.77 -3.79
N THR A 507 -32.76 -4.78 -2.97
CA THR A 507 -32.11 -4.97 -1.66
C THR A 507 -31.22 -6.20 -1.72
N PRO A 508 -29.90 -6.06 -1.47
CA PRO A 508 -29.03 -7.23 -1.43
C PRO A 508 -29.37 -8.13 -0.22
N SER A 509 -29.22 -9.43 -0.40
CA SER A 509 -29.41 -10.41 0.67
C SER A 509 -28.25 -11.43 0.63
N PRO A 510 -27.40 -11.50 1.68
CA PRO A 510 -27.40 -10.65 2.88
C PRO A 510 -26.96 -9.21 2.59
N SER A 511 -27.41 -8.25 3.40
CA SER A 511 -27.01 -6.84 3.27
C SER A 511 -26.15 -6.34 4.44
N ARG A 512 -26.21 -7.03 5.58
CA ARG A 512 -25.50 -6.72 6.81
C ARG A 512 -24.65 -7.90 7.23
N LEU A 513 -23.36 -7.77 7.08
CA LEU A 513 -22.43 -8.77 7.55
C LEU A 513 -21.84 -8.30 8.88
N SER A 514 -21.73 -9.19 9.86
CA SER A 514 -20.88 -8.98 11.03
C SER A 514 -20.39 -10.31 11.55
N SER A 515 -19.16 -10.35 12.03
CA SER A 515 -18.53 -11.56 12.55
C SER A 515 -17.61 -11.27 13.72
N VAL A 516 -17.49 -12.26 14.61
CA VAL A 516 -16.47 -12.31 15.67
C VAL A 516 -15.51 -13.43 15.30
N ALA A 517 -14.21 -13.17 15.39
CA ALA A 517 -13.17 -14.14 15.08
C ALA A 517 -12.12 -14.22 16.19
N ILE A 518 -11.59 -15.42 16.38
CA ILE A 518 -10.38 -15.67 17.14
C ILE A 518 -9.40 -16.40 16.24
N GLY A 519 -8.15 -15.97 16.22
CA GLY A 519 -7.15 -16.54 15.32
C GLY A 519 -5.73 -16.40 15.82
N VAL A 520 -4.82 -16.97 15.05
CA VAL A 520 -3.38 -16.92 15.30
C VAL A 520 -2.63 -16.82 13.97
N ARG A 521 -1.67 -15.88 13.92
CA ARG A 521 -0.75 -15.70 12.80
C ARG A 521 0.63 -16.21 13.16
N PHE A 522 1.25 -16.92 12.24
CA PHE A 522 2.61 -17.42 12.33
C PHE A 522 3.44 -16.86 11.18
N THR A 523 4.67 -16.45 11.47
CA THR A 523 5.60 -16.00 10.42
C THR A 523 7.05 -16.20 10.85
N ASP A 524 7.92 -16.45 9.87
CA ASP A 524 9.38 -16.38 10.04
C ASP A 524 9.94 -14.98 9.74
N SER A 525 9.05 -14.00 9.45
CA SER A 525 9.37 -12.61 9.09
C SER A 525 10.17 -12.47 7.77
N ARG A 526 10.32 -13.56 7.02
CA ARG A 526 11.10 -13.56 5.78
C ARG A 526 10.43 -14.26 4.61
N TYR A 527 10.05 -15.51 4.78
CA TYR A 527 9.58 -16.38 3.70
C TYR A 527 8.07 -16.62 3.72
N TYR A 528 7.48 -16.84 4.89
CA TYR A 528 6.08 -17.24 4.97
C TYR A 528 5.28 -16.47 6.02
N SER A 529 3.97 -16.48 5.79
CA SER A 529 2.96 -16.17 6.80
C SER A 529 1.80 -17.16 6.70
N LEU A 530 1.31 -17.61 7.84
CA LEU A 530 0.15 -18.50 8.00
C LEU A 530 -0.84 -17.82 8.95
N ASP A 531 -2.08 -17.66 8.51
CA ASP A 531 -3.20 -17.18 9.34
C ASP A 531 -4.22 -18.31 9.50
N LEU A 532 -4.54 -18.64 10.73
CA LEU A 532 -5.56 -19.62 11.10
C LEU A 532 -6.58 -18.94 12.01
N ASN A 533 -7.86 -19.01 11.68
CA ASN A 533 -8.89 -18.46 12.53
C ASN A 533 -10.21 -19.23 12.47
N ILE A 534 -10.99 -19.04 13.52
CA ILE A 534 -12.39 -19.47 13.61
C ILE A 534 -13.22 -18.21 13.74
N ALA A 535 -14.16 -18.01 12.84
CA ALA A 535 -15.02 -16.84 12.78
C ALA A 535 -16.49 -17.26 12.76
N LYS A 536 -17.30 -16.58 13.58
CA LYS A 536 -18.75 -16.82 13.67
C LYS A 536 -19.53 -15.62 13.11
N PRO A 537 -20.43 -15.84 12.14
CA PRO A 537 -21.37 -14.81 11.70
C PRO A 537 -22.32 -14.43 12.84
N VAL A 538 -22.50 -13.11 13.05
CA VAL A 538 -23.45 -12.57 14.04
C VAL A 538 -24.44 -11.57 13.41
N GLY A 539 -24.26 -11.24 12.12
CA GLY A 539 -25.16 -10.45 11.28
C GLY A 539 -26.23 -11.28 10.59
N ASP A 540 -26.52 -10.94 9.33
CA ASP A 540 -27.43 -11.72 8.47
C ASP A 540 -26.90 -13.16 8.29
N ALA A 541 -27.77 -14.12 8.03
CA ALA A 541 -27.32 -15.49 7.80
C ALA A 541 -26.48 -15.58 6.51
N PRO A 542 -25.36 -16.35 6.51
CA PRO A 542 -24.60 -16.61 5.29
C PRO A 542 -25.47 -17.30 4.23
N VAL A 543 -25.17 -17.04 2.96
CA VAL A 543 -25.91 -17.65 1.86
C VAL A 543 -25.72 -19.16 1.78
N GLU A 544 -24.52 -19.66 2.13
CA GLU A 544 -24.22 -21.10 2.13
C GLU A 544 -25.06 -21.90 3.13
N SER A 545 -25.42 -21.28 4.23
CA SER A 545 -26.15 -21.99 5.27
C SER A 545 -27.11 -21.05 5.98
N ALA A 546 -28.34 -21.51 6.17
CA ALA A 546 -29.31 -20.79 7.00
C ALA A 546 -28.88 -20.67 8.46
N SER A 547 -27.85 -21.43 8.89
CA SER A 547 -27.28 -21.41 10.22
C SER A 547 -26.07 -20.47 10.27
N ARG A 548 -25.91 -19.74 11.40
CA ARG A 548 -24.73 -18.94 11.69
C ARG A 548 -23.62 -19.79 12.34
N SER A 549 -23.33 -20.95 11.76
CA SER A 549 -22.28 -21.84 12.25
C SER A 549 -20.90 -21.19 12.12
N PRO A 550 -19.99 -21.43 13.08
CA PRO A 550 -18.62 -20.95 12.97
C PRO A 550 -17.93 -21.52 11.72
N ARG A 551 -17.10 -20.69 11.09
CA ARG A 551 -16.30 -21.04 9.93
C ARG A 551 -14.83 -21.08 10.33
N VAL A 552 -14.12 -22.13 9.92
CA VAL A 552 -12.66 -22.22 10.05
C VAL A 552 -12.03 -21.66 8.79
N ASN A 553 -11.11 -20.72 8.94
CA ASN A 553 -10.38 -20.13 7.83
C ASN A 553 -8.88 -20.39 7.98
N ALA A 554 -8.22 -20.68 6.87
CA ALA A 554 -6.79 -20.83 6.80
C ALA A 554 -6.25 -20.17 5.52
N ALA A 555 -5.25 -19.31 5.68
CA ALA A 555 -4.57 -18.66 4.57
C ALA A 555 -3.05 -18.77 4.76
N PHE A 556 -2.35 -19.16 3.70
CA PHE A 556 -0.90 -19.32 3.70
C PHE A 556 -0.30 -18.48 2.57
N SER A 557 0.76 -17.76 2.86
CA SER A 557 1.54 -17.05 1.85
C SER A 557 3.01 -17.42 1.97
N TYR A 558 3.66 -17.58 0.84
CA TYR A 558 5.08 -17.90 0.76
C TYR A 558 5.75 -17.07 -0.33
N GLN A 559 7.00 -16.68 -0.09
CA GLN A 559 7.87 -16.08 -1.10
C GLN A 559 9.21 -16.79 -1.13
N LEU A 560 9.61 -17.20 -2.32
CA LEU A 560 10.93 -17.73 -2.59
C LEU A 560 11.90 -16.56 -2.75
N ASN A 561 12.99 -16.56 -1.99
CA ASN A 561 14.02 -15.50 -2.10
C ASN A 561 15.14 -15.89 -3.03
#